data_4f3e39f29101c56205c5b0543226eceb
#
_entry.id   4f3e39f29101c56205c5b0543226eceb
#
_cell.length_a   1.000
_cell.length_b   1.000
_cell.length_c   1.000
_cell.angle_alpha   90.00
_cell.angle_beta   90.00
_cell.angle_gamma   90.00
#
_symmetry.space_group_name_H-M   'P 1'
#
loop_
_entity.id
_entity.type
_entity.pdbx_description
1 polymer ?
#
loop_
_entity_poly.entity_id
_entity_poly.type
_entity_poly.pdbx_seq_one_letter_code
_entity_poly.pdbx_strand_id
1 'polypeptide(L)'
;VLEGRITKERAPEGPFLDITETYDMEREQPIIEVKYITHRRNPIYQALIPGKSEHKILMGMPMEPLIYNEVNKICKCLNVYITPGGTSWLHAIIQIKKERDDDAKKAIEAAFKAHKSLKHCIIVDEDINIYDMEEVEWAIATRVQADEDIYIYRGERGSSLDPSAKYIPGEKPITAKMGIDATIPLGKKDKPFKKEKYKQVNVEEYLS
;
A
#
# COMPACT_ATOMS: atom_id res chain seq x y z
N VAL A 1 14.20 28.68 5.52
CA VAL A 1 15.11 27.87 4.69
C VAL A 1 16.31 27.50 5.53
N LEU A 2 16.74 26.25 5.43
CA LEU A 2 17.97 25.73 6.02
C LEU A 2 18.99 25.55 4.92
N GLU A 3 20.17 26.14 5.07
CA GLU A 3 21.26 26.02 4.11
C GLU A 3 22.47 25.40 4.81
N GLY A 4 23.02 24.35 4.25
CA GLY A 4 24.11 23.61 4.85
C GLY A 4 24.83 22.68 3.90
N ARG A 5 25.61 21.77 4.45
CA ARG A 5 26.28 20.70 3.69
C ARG A 5 26.10 19.35 4.35
N ILE A 6 25.98 18.32 3.55
CA ILE A 6 26.04 16.93 4.02
C ILE A 6 27.52 16.59 4.20
N THR A 7 27.89 16.11 5.39
CA THR A 7 29.28 15.72 5.69
C THR A 7 29.49 14.22 5.44
N LYS A 8 30.74 13.77 5.53
CA LYS A 8 31.08 12.34 5.53
C LYS A 8 30.96 11.71 6.91
N GLU A 9 30.88 12.55 7.94
CA GLU A 9 30.65 12.11 9.31
C GLU A 9 29.24 11.56 9.48
N ARG A 10 29.09 10.60 10.37
CA ARG A 10 27.84 9.94 10.66
C ARG A 10 27.55 10.03 12.15
N ALA A 11 26.27 10.00 12.48
CA ALA A 11 25.79 9.97 13.84
C ALA A 11 24.54 9.08 13.93
N PRO A 12 24.24 8.52 15.11
CA PRO A 12 23.02 7.77 15.34
C PRO A 12 21.78 8.64 15.06
N GLU A 13 20.85 8.12 14.26
CA GLU A 13 19.54 8.68 14.00
C GLU A 13 18.45 7.72 14.51
N GLY A 14 17.53 8.25 15.28
CA GLY A 14 16.47 7.46 15.93
C GLY A 14 16.79 7.07 17.37
N PRO A 15 16.01 6.13 17.95
CA PRO A 15 14.77 5.61 17.40
C PRO A 15 13.65 6.66 17.44
N PHE A 16 12.80 6.70 16.40
CA PHE A 16 11.61 7.56 16.36
C PHE A 16 10.42 6.84 15.73
N LEU A 17 9.22 7.36 15.99
CA LEU A 17 7.99 6.82 15.46
C LEU A 17 7.89 7.07 13.96
N ASP A 18 7.58 6.02 13.16
CA ASP A 18 7.43 6.12 11.71
C ASP A 18 6.00 5.79 11.25
N ILE A 19 5.76 5.71 9.93
CA ILE A 19 4.43 5.52 9.32
C ILE A 19 3.73 4.24 9.75
N THR A 20 4.47 3.25 10.18
CA THR A 20 3.94 1.99 10.72
C THR A 20 3.38 2.12 12.14
N GLU A 21 3.48 3.30 12.75
CA GLU A 21 3.14 3.55 14.15
C GLU A 21 3.99 2.70 15.13
N THR A 22 5.15 2.24 14.65
CA THR A 22 6.17 1.55 15.44
C THR A 22 7.45 2.37 15.43
N TYR A 23 8.30 2.13 16.40
CA TYR A 23 9.62 2.76 16.42
C TYR A 23 10.49 2.16 15.33
N ASP A 24 11.07 3.04 14.49
CA ASP A 24 12.13 2.65 13.56
C ASP A 24 13.44 2.40 14.32
N MET A 25 14.34 1.64 13.71
CA MET A 25 15.61 1.31 14.31
C MET A 25 16.57 2.49 14.25
N GLU A 26 17.41 2.60 15.27
CA GLU A 26 18.57 3.50 15.25
C GLU A 26 19.53 3.09 14.14
N ARG A 27 19.97 4.07 13.34
CA ARG A 27 20.90 3.88 12.23
C ARG A 27 21.92 5.01 12.18
N GLU A 28 23.13 4.67 11.77
CA GLU A 28 24.15 5.67 11.46
C GLU A 28 23.78 6.42 10.17
N GLN A 29 23.55 7.74 10.26
CA GLN A 29 23.18 8.60 9.14
C GLN A 29 24.18 9.73 8.93
N PRO A 30 24.33 10.24 7.69
CA PRO A 30 25.19 11.39 7.41
C PRO A 30 24.72 12.63 8.17
N ILE A 31 25.64 13.37 8.73
CA ILE A 31 25.37 14.64 9.43
C ILE A 31 25.16 15.76 8.41
N ILE A 32 24.14 16.58 8.63
CA ILE A 32 23.93 17.85 7.91
C ILE A 32 24.39 19.00 8.82
N GLU A 33 25.49 19.66 8.44
CA GLU A 33 25.90 20.89 9.10
C GLU A 33 25.10 22.06 8.54
N VAL A 34 24.18 22.60 9.35
CA VAL A 34 23.42 23.80 8.98
C VAL A 34 24.29 25.04 9.22
N LYS A 35 24.53 25.84 8.18
CA LYS A 35 25.31 27.07 8.24
C LYS A 35 24.44 28.30 8.41
N TYR A 36 23.29 28.32 7.73
CA TYR A 36 22.38 29.46 7.74
C TYR A 36 20.93 28.98 7.94
N ILE A 37 20.18 29.75 8.73
CA ILE A 37 18.75 29.58 8.90
C ILE A 37 18.10 30.92 8.57
N THR A 38 17.32 30.96 7.48
CA THR A 38 16.60 32.15 7.05
C THR A 38 15.10 31.92 7.19
N HIS A 39 14.39 32.90 7.71
CA HIS A 39 12.95 32.86 7.91
C HIS A 39 12.33 34.26 7.81
N ARG A 40 11.05 34.34 7.51
CA ARG A 40 10.29 35.60 7.60
C ARG A 40 10.15 36.03 9.07
N ARG A 41 9.77 37.29 9.33
CA ARG A 41 9.64 37.83 10.69
C ARG A 41 8.74 37.00 11.60
N ASN A 42 7.58 36.58 11.10
CA ASN A 42 6.64 35.70 11.81
C ASN A 42 6.55 34.37 11.05
N PRO A 43 7.48 33.44 11.28
CA PRO A 43 7.49 32.17 10.56
C PRO A 43 6.34 31.29 10.99
N ILE A 44 5.76 30.59 10.02
CA ILE A 44 4.87 29.46 10.26
C ILE A 44 5.68 28.20 9.98
N TYR A 45 5.76 27.32 10.95
CA TYR A 45 6.38 26.02 10.82
C TYR A 45 5.30 24.96 10.69
N GLN A 46 5.32 24.21 9.58
CA GLN A 46 4.44 23.06 9.41
C GLN A 46 5.07 21.88 10.14
N ALA A 47 4.49 21.49 11.25
CA ALA A 47 4.87 20.29 11.98
C ALA A 47 4.10 19.10 11.45
N LEU A 48 4.80 18.00 11.17
CA LEU A 48 4.23 16.72 10.83
C LEU A 48 4.22 15.81 12.06
N ILE A 49 3.06 15.25 12.40
CA ILE A 49 2.98 14.23 13.46
C ILE A 49 3.31 12.86 12.84
N PRO A 50 4.40 12.21 13.25
CA PRO A 50 4.79 10.91 12.71
C PRO A 50 3.69 9.86 12.88
N GLY A 51 3.55 8.98 11.88
CA GLY A 51 2.58 7.88 11.90
C GLY A 51 1.12 8.28 11.74
N LYS A 52 0.77 9.58 11.66
CA LYS A 52 -0.61 10.03 11.50
C LYS A 52 -0.98 10.23 10.02
N SER A 53 -2.25 10.55 9.77
CA SER A 53 -2.86 10.56 8.43
C SER A 53 -2.08 11.37 7.41
N GLU A 54 -1.58 12.57 7.78
CA GLU A 54 -0.80 13.42 6.88
C GLU A 54 0.50 12.72 6.45
N HIS A 55 1.26 12.15 7.40
CA HIS A 55 2.48 11.40 7.10
C HIS A 55 2.18 10.20 6.18
N LYS A 56 1.16 9.42 6.51
CA LYS A 56 0.74 8.25 5.73
C LYS A 56 0.33 8.63 4.31
N ILE A 57 -0.50 9.67 4.15
CA ILE A 57 -0.97 10.11 2.83
C ILE A 57 0.19 10.63 1.98
N LEU A 58 1.09 11.44 2.54
CA LEU A 58 2.24 11.97 1.81
C LEU A 58 3.20 10.87 1.33
N MET A 59 3.30 9.77 2.06
CA MET A 59 4.13 8.62 1.69
C MET A 59 3.44 7.69 0.67
N GLY A 60 2.18 7.34 0.93
CA GLY A 60 1.47 6.31 0.17
C GLY A 60 0.90 6.80 -1.16
N MET A 61 0.17 7.90 -1.15
CA MET A 61 -0.52 8.41 -2.34
C MET A 61 0.38 8.57 -3.58
N PRO A 62 1.64 9.02 -3.48
CA PRO A 62 2.52 9.10 -4.66
C PRO A 62 2.89 7.75 -5.27
N MET A 63 2.73 6.65 -4.54
CA MET A 63 3.01 5.30 -5.05
C MET A 63 1.86 4.72 -5.87
N GLU A 64 0.62 5.17 -5.66
CA GLU A 64 -0.55 4.67 -6.38
C GLU A 64 -0.43 4.86 -7.90
N PRO A 65 -0.09 6.04 -8.44
CA PRO A 65 0.11 6.22 -9.88
C PRO A 65 1.28 5.39 -10.43
N LEU A 66 2.32 5.12 -9.64
CA LEU A 66 3.43 4.27 -10.09
C LEU A 66 2.96 2.83 -10.27
N ILE A 67 2.21 2.31 -9.29
CA ILE A 67 1.61 0.97 -9.36
C ILE A 67 0.61 0.92 -10.52
N TYR A 68 -0.27 1.90 -10.63
CA TYR A 68 -1.26 1.99 -11.70
C TYR A 68 -0.60 1.88 -13.08
N ASN A 69 0.45 2.67 -13.32
CA ASN A 69 1.14 2.68 -14.61
C ASN A 69 1.82 1.34 -14.94
N GLU A 70 2.43 0.65 -13.96
CA GLU A 70 3.05 -0.65 -14.21
C GLU A 70 1.99 -1.74 -14.43
N VAL A 71 0.92 -1.77 -13.65
CA VAL A 71 -0.18 -2.72 -13.83
C VAL A 71 -0.90 -2.50 -15.16
N ASN A 72 -1.12 -1.25 -15.55
CA ASN A 72 -1.83 -0.92 -16.79
C ASN A 72 -1.05 -1.30 -18.08
N LYS A 73 0.25 -1.62 -17.96
CA LYS A 73 1.03 -2.24 -19.06
C LYS A 73 0.71 -3.71 -19.25
N ILE A 74 0.12 -4.35 -18.25
CA ILE A 74 -0.17 -5.79 -18.22
C ILE A 74 -1.62 -6.07 -18.55
N CYS A 75 -2.54 -5.43 -17.83
CA CYS A 75 -3.98 -5.54 -17.98
C CYS A 75 -4.63 -4.19 -17.72
N LYS A 76 -5.91 -4.05 -18.03
CA LYS A 76 -6.62 -2.78 -17.77
C LYS A 76 -6.76 -2.54 -16.26
N CYS A 77 -5.88 -1.69 -15.72
CA CYS A 77 -5.98 -1.18 -14.35
C CYS A 77 -7.08 -0.12 -14.29
N LEU A 78 -7.97 -0.19 -13.30
CA LEU A 78 -9.03 0.78 -13.08
C LEU A 78 -8.68 1.73 -11.96
N ASN A 79 -8.24 1.20 -10.82
CA ASN A 79 -7.86 1.96 -9.65
C ASN A 79 -6.79 1.25 -8.83
N VAL A 80 -6.05 2.02 -8.04
CA VAL A 80 -5.09 1.54 -7.03
C VAL A 80 -5.35 2.30 -5.75
N TYR A 81 -5.34 1.59 -4.62
CA TYR A 81 -5.48 2.17 -3.29
C TYR A 81 -4.47 1.55 -2.33
N ILE A 82 -3.57 2.38 -1.80
CA ILE A 82 -2.67 1.98 -0.72
C ILE A 82 -3.36 2.26 0.61
N THR A 83 -3.78 1.20 1.29
CA THR A 83 -4.71 1.32 2.40
C THR A 83 -4.10 1.94 3.65
N PRO A 84 -4.83 2.83 4.36
CA PRO A 84 -4.37 3.39 5.63
C PRO A 84 -4.15 2.33 6.71
N GLY A 85 -4.97 1.27 6.74
CA GLY A 85 -4.81 0.12 7.63
C GLY A 85 -3.51 -0.66 7.36
N GLY A 86 -3.06 -0.70 6.10
CA GLY A 86 -1.75 -1.21 5.70
C GLY A 86 -0.63 -0.19 5.84
N THR A 87 -0.80 0.79 6.73
CA THR A 87 0.15 1.87 7.05
C THR A 87 0.41 2.84 5.90
N SER A 88 -0.45 2.85 4.88
CA SER A 88 -0.28 3.58 3.60
C SER A 88 1.06 3.28 2.90
N TRP A 89 1.61 2.08 3.10
CA TRP A 89 2.91 1.71 2.55
C TRP A 89 3.04 0.24 2.19
N LEU A 90 2.53 -0.66 3.05
CA LEU A 90 2.79 -2.09 2.96
C LEU A 90 1.68 -2.88 2.27
N HIS A 91 0.49 -2.30 2.08
CA HIS A 91 -0.69 -2.99 1.58
C HIS A 91 -1.39 -2.17 0.51
N ALA A 92 -1.65 -2.78 -0.65
CA ALA A 92 -2.41 -2.19 -1.75
C ALA A 92 -3.56 -3.08 -2.20
N ILE A 93 -4.64 -2.44 -2.62
CA ILE A 93 -5.76 -3.05 -3.32
C ILE A 93 -5.77 -2.47 -4.74
N ILE A 94 -5.89 -3.33 -5.74
CA ILE A 94 -5.84 -2.96 -7.15
C ILE A 94 -7.08 -3.49 -7.84
N GLN A 95 -7.83 -2.60 -8.44
CA GLN A 95 -9.01 -2.92 -9.22
C GLN A 95 -8.62 -3.06 -10.69
N ILE A 96 -8.93 -4.18 -11.28
CA ILE A 96 -8.65 -4.45 -12.70
C ILE A 96 -9.92 -4.86 -13.45
N LYS A 97 -9.87 -4.76 -14.76
CA LYS A 97 -10.77 -5.48 -15.64
C LYS A 97 -10.05 -6.71 -16.15
N LYS A 98 -10.35 -7.88 -15.57
CA LYS A 98 -9.74 -9.16 -15.93
C LYS A 98 -10.24 -9.63 -17.30
N GLU A 99 -9.32 -9.87 -18.22
CA GLU A 99 -9.60 -10.37 -19.57
C GLU A 99 -8.92 -11.72 -19.83
N ARG A 100 -7.86 -12.07 -19.08
CA ARG A 100 -7.11 -13.32 -19.14
C ARG A 100 -6.98 -13.95 -17.75
N ASP A 101 -6.85 -15.25 -17.69
CA ASP A 101 -6.76 -15.98 -16.41
C ASP A 101 -5.58 -15.56 -15.56
N ASP A 102 -4.45 -15.20 -16.18
CA ASP A 102 -3.22 -14.81 -15.50
C ASP A 102 -3.07 -13.29 -15.23
N ASP A 103 -4.07 -12.49 -15.59
CA ASP A 103 -4.00 -11.02 -15.42
C ASP A 103 -3.79 -10.61 -13.95
N ALA A 104 -4.49 -11.24 -13.01
CA ALA A 104 -4.36 -10.91 -11.59
C ALA A 104 -2.96 -11.24 -11.06
N LYS A 105 -2.42 -12.42 -11.36
CA LYS A 105 -1.06 -12.81 -10.98
C LYS A 105 -0.02 -11.84 -11.52
N LYS A 106 -0.10 -11.50 -12.81
CA LYS A 106 0.82 -10.58 -13.46
C LYS A 106 0.67 -9.15 -12.92
N ALA A 107 -0.55 -8.71 -12.55
CA ALA A 107 -0.79 -7.44 -11.90
C ALA A 107 -0.13 -7.38 -10.51
N ILE A 108 -0.19 -8.46 -9.74
CA ILE A 108 0.51 -8.59 -8.44
C ILE A 108 2.03 -8.41 -8.64
N GLU A 109 2.62 -9.11 -9.60
CA GLU A 109 4.05 -9.01 -9.90
C GLU A 109 4.46 -7.61 -10.36
N ALA A 110 3.64 -6.97 -11.20
CA ALA A 110 3.85 -5.60 -11.63
C ALA A 110 3.77 -4.59 -10.46
N ALA A 111 2.84 -4.78 -9.54
CA ALA A 111 2.71 -3.95 -8.34
C ALA A 111 3.94 -4.05 -7.42
N PHE A 112 4.43 -5.26 -7.16
CA PHE A 112 5.65 -5.47 -6.37
C PHE A 112 6.91 -4.91 -7.04
N LYS A 113 6.95 -4.92 -8.36
CA LYS A 113 8.03 -4.29 -9.14
C LYS A 113 7.96 -2.76 -9.04
N ALA A 114 6.77 -2.17 -9.12
CA ALA A 114 6.55 -0.73 -9.06
C ALA A 114 6.86 -0.18 -7.66
N HIS A 115 6.39 -0.85 -6.61
CA HIS A 115 6.60 -0.46 -5.23
C HIS A 115 7.28 -1.58 -4.44
N LYS A 116 8.60 -1.53 -4.37
CA LYS A 116 9.41 -2.60 -3.74
C LYS A 116 9.17 -2.80 -2.25
N SER A 117 8.66 -1.78 -1.56
CA SER A 117 8.28 -1.88 -0.14
C SER A 117 6.90 -2.50 0.06
N LEU A 118 6.07 -2.60 -0.99
CA LEU A 118 4.78 -3.26 -0.91
C LEU A 118 4.95 -4.71 -0.48
N LYS A 119 4.13 -5.12 0.49
CA LYS A 119 4.21 -6.45 1.12
C LYS A 119 2.99 -7.31 0.81
N HIS A 120 1.81 -6.71 0.80
CA HIS A 120 0.56 -7.37 0.47
C HIS A 120 -0.14 -6.65 -0.69
N CYS A 121 -0.67 -7.44 -1.63
CA CYS A 121 -1.37 -6.92 -2.79
C CYS A 121 -2.64 -7.76 -3.02
N ILE A 122 -3.80 -7.12 -3.09
CA ILE A 122 -5.08 -7.76 -3.38
C ILE A 122 -5.58 -7.24 -4.72
N ILE A 123 -5.92 -8.14 -5.61
CA ILE A 123 -6.52 -7.82 -6.91
C ILE A 123 -8.01 -8.13 -6.85
N VAL A 124 -8.83 -7.17 -7.28
CA VAL A 124 -10.29 -7.32 -7.33
C VAL A 124 -10.84 -6.89 -8.69
N ASP A 125 -12.05 -7.34 -9.01
CA ASP A 125 -12.79 -6.93 -10.21
C ASP A 125 -13.41 -5.53 -10.08
N GLU A 126 -13.94 -5.03 -11.19
CA GLU A 126 -14.60 -3.73 -11.34
C GLU A 126 -15.88 -3.53 -10.49
N ASP A 127 -16.47 -4.61 -9.99
CA ASP A 127 -17.69 -4.58 -9.17
C ASP A 127 -17.40 -4.36 -7.66
N ILE A 128 -16.15 -4.35 -7.24
CA ILE A 128 -15.72 -4.16 -5.85
C ILE A 128 -15.25 -2.72 -5.64
N ASN A 129 -15.82 -2.03 -4.66
CA ASN A 129 -15.31 -0.74 -4.23
C ASN A 129 -14.05 -0.90 -3.39
N ILE A 130 -12.88 -0.56 -3.94
CA ILE A 130 -11.58 -0.73 -3.24
C ILE A 130 -11.39 0.21 -2.04
N TYR A 131 -12.24 1.22 -1.88
CA TYR A 131 -12.24 2.14 -0.74
C TYR A 131 -13.12 1.66 0.41
N ASP A 132 -13.91 0.61 0.18
CA ASP A 132 -14.74 -0.07 1.17
C ASP A 132 -14.11 -1.42 1.54
N MET A 133 -13.49 -1.46 2.72
CA MET A 133 -12.79 -2.66 3.17
C MET A 133 -13.72 -3.84 3.43
N GLU A 134 -15.01 -3.60 3.74
CA GLU A 134 -16.00 -4.67 3.90
C GLU A 134 -16.30 -5.34 2.54
N GLU A 135 -16.34 -4.57 1.46
CA GLU A 135 -16.48 -5.14 0.11
C GLU A 135 -15.25 -5.94 -0.31
N VAL A 136 -14.05 -5.44 0.01
CA VAL A 136 -12.80 -6.14 -0.30
C VAL A 136 -12.69 -7.44 0.49
N GLU A 137 -12.99 -7.41 1.79
CA GLU A 137 -12.99 -8.60 2.64
C GLU A 137 -14.04 -9.64 2.16
N TRP A 138 -15.23 -9.15 1.79
CA TRP A 138 -16.24 -9.99 1.17
C TRP A 138 -15.75 -10.69 -0.11
N ALA A 139 -15.04 -9.95 -0.99
CA ALA A 139 -14.48 -10.54 -2.20
C ALA A 139 -13.44 -11.62 -1.88
N ILE A 140 -12.58 -11.38 -0.91
CA ILE A 140 -11.61 -12.38 -0.44
C ILE A 140 -12.35 -13.62 0.09
N ALA A 141 -13.34 -13.43 0.96
CA ALA A 141 -14.04 -14.54 1.60
C ALA A 141 -14.87 -15.39 0.63
N THR A 142 -15.33 -14.82 -0.49
CA THR A 142 -16.26 -15.50 -1.40
C THR A 142 -15.64 -15.93 -2.73
N ARG A 143 -14.46 -15.40 -3.11
CA ARG A 143 -13.84 -15.64 -4.43
C ARG A 143 -12.49 -16.34 -4.34
N VAL A 144 -11.82 -16.31 -3.19
CA VAL A 144 -10.44 -16.84 -3.04
C VAL A 144 -10.44 -18.26 -2.54
N GLN A 145 -9.70 -19.14 -3.25
CA GLN A 145 -9.27 -20.43 -2.75
C GLN A 145 -7.78 -20.31 -2.39
N ALA A 146 -7.47 -20.58 -1.11
CA ALA A 146 -6.15 -20.24 -0.58
C ALA A 146 -4.99 -21.02 -1.21
N ASP A 147 -5.24 -22.18 -1.74
CA ASP A 147 -4.26 -23.04 -2.42
C ASP A 147 -4.06 -22.68 -3.91
N GLU A 148 -5.00 -21.95 -4.52
CA GLU A 148 -4.97 -21.58 -5.94
C GLU A 148 -4.69 -20.08 -6.15
N ASP A 149 -5.29 -19.21 -5.31
CA ASP A 149 -5.38 -17.76 -5.55
C ASP A 149 -4.45 -16.93 -4.68
N ILE A 150 -3.65 -17.59 -3.81
CA ILE A 150 -2.64 -16.91 -2.98
C ILE A 150 -1.23 -17.19 -3.51
N TYR A 151 -0.52 -16.12 -3.82
CA TYR A 151 0.85 -16.16 -4.34
C TYR A 151 1.83 -15.67 -3.29
N ILE A 152 2.76 -16.53 -2.87
CA ILE A 152 3.80 -16.21 -1.89
C ILE A 152 5.15 -16.08 -2.57
N TYR A 153 5.73 -14.87 -2.51
CA TYR A 153 7.06 -14.55 -3.03
C TYR A 153 8.04 -14.48 -1.86
N ARG A 154 8.91 -15.47 -1.74
CA ARG A 154 9.88 -15.60 -0.64
C ARG A 154 11.22 -14.95 -0.97
N GLY A 155 11.90 -14.43 0.05
CA GLY A 155 13.24 -13.87 -0.13
C GLY A 155 13.28 -12.55 -0.89
N GLU A 156 12.14 -11.83 -0.90
CA GLU A 156 12.02 -10.56 -1.57
C GLU A 156 12.59 -9.39 -0.74
N ARG A 157 13.00 -8.34 -1.45
CA ARG A 157 13.38 -7.09 -0.78
C ARG A 157 12.17 -6.48 -0.09
N GLY A 158 12.31 -6.29 1.23
CA GLY A 158 11.30 -5.66 2.08
C GLY A 158 11.52 -4.17 2.29
N SER A 159 10.62 -3.58 3.05
CA SER A 159 10.73 -2.22 3.59
C SER A 159 11.55 -2.24 4.87
N SER A 160 12.41 -1.24 5.06
CA SER A 160 13.07 -1.02 6.37
C SER A 160 12.08 -0.62 7.47
N LEU A 161 10.88 -0.19 7.09
CA LEU A 161 9.79 0.18 7.99
C LEU A 161 8.89 -1.01 8.37
N ASP A 162 9.13 -2.19 7.79
CA ASP A 162 8.38 -3.40 8.13
C ASP A 162 9.00 -4.07 9.36
N PRO A 163 8.34 -3.99 10.55
CA PRO A 163 8.91 -4.55 11.77
C PRO A 163 9.04 -6.07 11.75
N SER A 164 8.37 -6.75 10.82
CA SER A 164 8.43 -8.21 10.66
C SER A 164 9.46 -8.67 9.62
N ALA A 165 10.08 -7.75 8.89
CA ALA A 165 11.13 -8.10 7.93
C ALA A 165 12.41 -8.60 8.66
N LYS A 166 13.11 -9.53 8.04
CA LYS A 166 14.43 -9.97 8.54
C LYS A 166 15.45 -8.90 8.24
N TYR A 167 16.02 -8.34 9.30
CA TYR A 167 17.05 -7.32 9.21
C TYR A 167 18.41 -7.91 9.51
N ILE A 168 19.37 -7.64 8.63
CA ILE A 168 20.78 -7.94 8.81
C ILE A 168 21.53 -6.61 8.72
N PRO A 169 22.34 -6.22 9.72
CA PRO A 169 23.09 -4.96 9.69
C PRO A 169 23.93 -4.84 8.41
N GLY A 170 23.79 -3.71 7.72
CA GLY A 170 24.47 -3.45 6.45
C GLY A 170 23.80 -4.02 5.20
N GLU A 171 22.74 -4.81 5.34
CA GLU A 171 21.98 -5.37 4.23
C GLU A 171 20.59 -4.73 4.11
N LYS A 172 19.94 -4.97 2.96
CA LYS A 172 18.54 -4.58 2.77
C LYS A 172 17.63 -5.60 3.44
N PRO A 173 16.56 -5.17 4.11
CA PRO A 173 15.62 -6.08 4.74
C PRO A 173 15.05 -7.09 3.75
N ILE A 174 14.88 -8.33 4.21
CA ILE A 174 14.30 -9.43 3.44
C ILE A 174 12.94 -9.78 4.03
N THR A 175 11.95 -9.96 3.18
CA THR A 175 10.58 -10.34 3.56
C THR A 175 10.02 -11.42 2.65
N ALA A 176 8.86 -11.96 3.01
CA ALA A 176 7.98 -12.64 2.08
C ALA A 176 6.84 -11.70 1.71
N LYS A 177 6.45 -11.69 0.43
CA LYS A 177 5.32 -10.91 -0.06
C LYS A 177 4.15 -11.83 -0.38
N MET A 178 2.93 -11.33 -0.25
CA MET A 178 1.71 -12.07 -0.54
C MET A 178 0.84 -11.29 -1.53
N GLY A 179 0.49 -11.95 -2.63
CA GLY A 179 -0.56 -11.50 -3.55
C GLY A 179 -1.80 -12.36 -3.40
N ILE A 180 -2.97 -11.75 -3.51
CA ILE A 180 -4.27 -12.43 -3.47
C ILE A 180 -5.04 -12.08 -4.75
N ASP A 181 -5.45 -13.08 -5.52
CA ASP A 181 -6.40 -12.92 -6.62
C ASP A 181 -7.83 -13.12 -6.07
N ALA A 182 -8.52 -12.01 -5.81
CA ALA A 182 -9.92 -12.00 -5.41
C ALA A 182 -10.85 -11.61 -6.57
N THR A 183 -10.44 -11.94 -7.80
CA THR A 183 -11.26 -11.74 -8.99
C THR A 183 -12.15 -12.95 -9.27
N ILE A 184 -13.22 -12.75 -10.04
CA ILE A 184 -14.07 -13.85 -10.50
C ILE A 184 -13.33 -14.63 -11.59
N PRO A 185 -13.26 -15.98 -11.53
CA PRO A 185 -12.68 -16.79 -12.58
C PRO A 185 -13.37 -16.55 -13.93
N LEU A 186 -12.58 -16.48 -15.01
CA LEU A 186 -13.14 -16.31 -16.35
C LEU A 186 -14.07 -17.48 -16.70
N GLY A 187 -15.20 -17.17 -17.34
CA GLY A 187 -16.24 -18.15 -17.63
C GLY A 187 -17.24 -18.43 -16.50
N LYS A 188 -16.97 -17.90 -15.27
CA LYS A 188 -17.87 -18.01 -14.12
C LYS A 188 -18.38 -16.64 -13.66
N LYS A 189 -18.40 -15.63 -14.56
CA LYS A 189 -18.80 -14.24 -14.24
C LYS A 189 -20.27 -14.03 -13.85
N ASP A 190 -21.04 -15.12 -13.78
CA ASP A 190 -22.44 -15.10 -13.39
C ASP A 190 -22.64 -15.46 -11.92
N LYS A 191 -23.86 -15.30 -11.42
CA LYS A 191 -24.27 -15.81 -10.11
C LYS A 191 -23.53 -17.13 -9.79
N PRO A 192 -22.79 -17.33 -8.74
CA PRO A 192 -22.98 -16.85 -7.38
C PRO A 192 -21.93 -15.83 -6.89
N PHE A 193 -21.00 -15.38 -7.74
CA PHE A 193 -19.85 -14.56 -7.31
C PHE A 193 -20.17 -13.07 -7.18
N LYS A 194 -21.38 -12.62 -7.53
CA LYS A 194 -21.80 -11.24 -7.40
C LYS A 194 -22.61 -11.00 -6.14
N LYS A 195 -22.29 -9.94 -5.41
CA LYS A 195 -23.06 -9.49 -4.26
C LYS A 195 -24.42 -9.00 -4.72
N GLU A 196 -25.51 -9.61 -4.25
CA GLU A 196 -26.86 -9.13 -4.54
C GLU A 196 -27.11 -7.82 -3.79
N LYS A 197 -27.62 -6.83 -4.51
CA LYS A 197 -28.00 -5.54 -3.93
C LYS A 197 -29.47 -5.61 -3.52
N TYR A 198 -29.74 -5.47 -2.24
CA TYR A 198 -31.10 -5.30 -1.76
C TYR A 198 -31.67 -3.97 -2.27
N LYS A 199 -32.98 -3.98 -2.61
CA LYS A 199 -33.68 -2.75 -2.94
C LYS A 199 -33.68 -1.86 -1.69
N GLN A 200 -33.15 -0.65 -1.81
CA GLN A 200 -33.28 0.32 -0.73
C GLN A 200 -34.75 0.68 -0.58
N VAL A 201 -35.27 0.53 0.62
CA VAL A 201 -36.63 0.87 1.00
C VAL A 201 -36.57 2.16 1.81
N ASN A 202 -37.32 3.15 1.41
CA ASN A 202 -37.47 4.36 2.21
C ASN A 202 -38.35 4.04 3.42
N VAL A 203 -37.74 3.97 4.60
CA VAL A 203 -38.42 3.61 5.85
C VAL A 203 -39.55 4.59 6.20
N GLU A 204 -39.42 5.86 5.79
CA GLU A 204 -40.45 6.89 6.03
C GLU A 204 -41.77 6.58 5.32
N GLU A 205 -41.74 5.84 4.21
CA GLU A 205 -42.96 5.42 3.49
C GLU A 205 -43.77 4.36 4.27
N TYR A 206 -43.20 3.74 5.29
CA TYR A 206 -43.80 2.68 6.08
C TYR A 206 -44.10 3.09 7.52
N LEU A 207 -43.65 4.29 7.94
CA LEU A 207 -43.88 4.81 9.29
C LEU A 207 -44.99 5.87 9.36
N SER A 208 -45.70 6.12 8.25
CA SER A 208 -46.83 7.07 8.18
C SER A 208 -48.17 6.39 8.52
#